data_c5211cef41411a4cddae010d63954a0c
#
_entry.id   c5211cef41411a4cddae010d63954a0c
#
_cell.length_a   1.000
_cell.length_b   1.000
_cell.length_c   1.000
_cell.angle_alpha   90.00
_cell.angle_beta   90.00
_cell.angle_gamma   90.00
#
_symmetry.space_group_name_H-M   'P 1'
#
loop_
_entity.id
_entity.type
_entity.pdbx_description
1 polymer ?
#
loop_
_entity_poly.entity_id
_entity_poly.type
_entity_poly.pdbx_seq_one_letter_code
_entity_poly.pdbx_strand_id
1 'polypeptide(L)'
;TSLAEQQQLLKGGKLRALGTLTKSGQMLQGVGDIPSAFDAYPDLSEYLPISQAIGMAVRNDAPDDVKATLSEAFKKALASDAVQEWAEKNYYVLSGKTGEEARQEFAMLESLFGWTLHELGAAKVDPAQLGIPKP
;
A
#
# COMPACT_ATOMS: atom_id res chain seq x y z
N THR A 1 -0.94 -9.29 -4.31
CA THR A 1 -1.94 -9.55 -3.28
C THR A 1 -1.38 -9.19 -1.90
N SER A 2 -2.20 -8.76 -0.98
CA SER A 2 -1.79 -8.38 0.37
C SER A 2 -1.78 -9.57 1.34
N LEU A 3 -1.03 -9.45 2.43
CA LEU A 3 -1.03 -10.45 3.50
C LEU A 3 -2.44 -10.56 4.13
N ALA A 4 -3.13 -9.44 4.28
CA ALA A 4 -4.50 -9.38 4.78
C ALA A 4 -5.46 -10.27 3.98
N GLU A 5 -5.34 -10.29 2.65
CA GLU A 5 -6.20 -11.09 1.78
C GLU A 5 -5.85 -12.58 1.83
N GLN A 6 -4.57 -12.93 2.01
CA GLN A 6 -4.08 -14.31 1.94
C GLN A 6 -4.02 -15.02 3.30
N GLN A 7 -4.14 -14.29 4.41
CA GLN A 7 -3.93 -14.84 5.75
C GLN A 7 -4.72 -16.11 6.06
N GLN A 8 -5.97 -16.20 5.61
CA GLN A 8 -6.80 -17.37 5.89
C GLN A 8 -6.31 -18.62 5.13
N LEU A 9 -5.86 -18.44 3.89
CA LEU A 9 -5.32 -19.54 3.08
C LEU A 9 -3.96 -19.99 3.59
N LEU A 10 -3.14 -19.06 4.09
CA LEU A 10 -1.85 -19.34 4.71
C LEU A 10 -2.03 -20.11 6.03
N LYS A 11 -2.91 -19.60 6.92
CA LYS A 11 -3.23 -20.25 8.20
C LYS A 11 -3.87 -21.63 8.01
N GLY A 12 -4.66 -21.79 6.95
CA GLY A 12 -5.28 -23.07 6.59
C GLY A 12 -4.35 -24.04 5.82
N GLY A 13 -3.08 -23.67 5.62
CA GLY A 13 -2.10 -24.52 4.91
C GLY A 13 -2.41 -24.71 3.42
N LYS A 14 -3.28 -23.90 2.83
CA LYS A 14 -3.63 -23.95 1.40
C LYS A 14 -2.61 -23.23 0.53
N LEU A 15 -1.89 -22.26 1.10
CA LEU A 15 -0.79 -21.55 0.49
C LEU A 15 0.44 -21.59 1.39
N ARG A 16 1.61 -21.47 0.79
CA ARG A 16 2.89 -21.25 1.47
C ARG A 16 3.43 -19.88 1.05
N ALA A 17 3.67 -18.99 2.00
CA ALA A 17 4.36 -17.74 1.74
C ALA A 17 5.84 -18.02 1.43
N LEU A 18 6.35 -17.40 0.38
CA LEU A 18 7.78 -17.48 0.01
C LEU A 18 8.54 -16.25 0.49
N GLY A 19 7.89 -15.09 0.55
CA GLY A 19 8.46 -13.84 0.99
C GLY A 19 7.45 -12.70 0.92
N THR A 20 7.80 -11.58 1.54
CA THR A 20 7.07 -10.31 1.48
C THR A 20 7.85 -9.28 0.68
N LEU A 21 7.17 -8.34 0.03
CA LEU A 21 7.78 -7.17 -0.63
C LEU A 21 7.83 -5.98 0.33
N THR A 22 8.31 -6.22 1.56
CA THR A 22 8.51 -5.21 2.61
C THR A 22 9.98 -5.21 3.03
N LYS A 23 10.48 -4.07 3.54
CA LYS A 23 11.90 -3.93 3.96
C LYS A 23 12.35 -5.01 4.96
N SER A 24 11.45 -5.47 5.81
CA SER A 24 11.69 -6.56 6.76
C SER A 24 10.65 -7.65 6.57
N GLY A 25 10.97 -8.86 6.97
CA GLY A 25 10.01 -9.96 7.04
C GLY A 25 8.81 -9.64 7.93
N GLN A 26 7.80 -10.45 7.85
CA GLN A 26 6.54 -10.31 8.59
C GLN A 26 6.25 -11.56 9.40
N MET A 27 5.90 -11.38 10.68
CA MET A 27 5.37 -12.47 11.49
C MET A 27 3.87 -12.61 11.25
N LEU A 28 3.43 -13.78 10.84
CA LEU A 28 2.01 -14.11 10.71
C LEU A 28 1.63 -15.15 11.76
N GLN A 29 0.77 -14.77 12.70
CA GLN A 29 0.30 -15.66 13.74
C GLN A 29 -0.35 -16.93 13.15
N GLY A 30 0.11 -18.10 13.58
CA GLY A 30 -0.35 -19.40 13.07
C GLY A 30 0.35 -19.89 11.79
N VAL A 31 1.29 -19.11 11.25
CA VAL A 31 2.11 -19.49 10.08
C VAL A 31 3.60 -19.42 10.41
N GLY A 32 4.03 -18.39 11.14
CA GLY A 32 5.43 -18.12 11.48
C GLY A 32 6.01 -16.93 10.73
N ASP A 33 7.34 -16.86 10.70
CA ASP A 33 8.08 -15.80 10.02
C ASP A 33 8.06 -15.98 8.51
N ILE A 34 7.68 -14.91 7.82
CA ILE A 34 7.73 -14.80 6.37
C ILE A 34 8.89 -13.83 6.05
N PRO A 35 9.97 -14.30 5.40
CA PRO A 35 11.15 -13.46 5.14
C PRO A 35 10.83 -12.33 4.16
N SER A 36 11.69 -11.30 4.15
CA SER A 36 11.67 -10.29 3.10
C SER A 36 12.25 -10.86 1.81
N ALA A 37 11.64 -10.61 0.68
CA ALA A 37 12.21 -10.95 -0.63
C ALA A 37 13.52 -10.18 -0.89
N PHE A 38 13.68 -9.01 -0.26
CA PHE A 38 14.88 -8.17 -0.40
C PHE A 38 16.10 -8.70 0.35
N ASP A 39 15.92 -9.65 1.27
CA ASP A 39 17.02 -10.37 1.88
C ASP A 39 17.76 -11.25 0.85
N ALA A 40 16.99 -11.81 -0.11
CA ALA A 40 17.54 -12.62 -1.20
C ALA A 40 17.86 -11.81 -2.46
N TYR A 41 17.16 -10.71 -2.69
CA TYR A 41 17.26 -9.86 -3.88
C TYR A 41 17.34 -8.37 -3.48
N PRO A 42 18.47 -7.90 -2.92
CA PRO A 42 18.62 -6.53 -2.42
C PRO A 42 18.36 -5.44 -3.46
N ASP A 43 18.72 -5.70 -4.72
CA ASP A 43 18.59 -4.75 -5.84
C ASP A 43 17.12 -4.37 -6.12
N LEU A 44 16.17 -5.25 -5.76
CA LEU A 44 14.76 -4.95 -5.91
C LEU A 44 14.26 -3.90 -4.89
N SER A 45 15.05 -3.59 -3.87
CA SER A 45 14.66 -2.61 -2.84
C SER A 45 14.57 -1.17 -3.37
N GLU A 46 15.16 -0.86 -4.53
CA GLU A 46 15.05 0.44 -5.18
C GLU A 46 13.61 0.76 -5.64
N TYR A 47 12.79 -0.28 -5.86
CA TYR A 47 11.39 -0.14 -6.27
C TYR A 47 10.42 0.04 -5.08
N LEU A 48 10.94 0.13 -3.85
CA LEU A 48 10.10 0.34 -2.67
C LEU A 48 9.71 1.82 -2.50
N PRO A 49 8.52 2.06 -1.95
CA PRO A 49 7.55 1.09 -1.44
C PRO A 49 6.65 0.50 -2.53
N ILE A 50 6.52 -0.83 -2.56
CA ILE A 50 5.51 -1.53 -3.37
C ILE A 50 4.41 -1.96 -2.40
N SER A 51 3.44 -1.11 -2.16
CA SER A 51 2.35 -1.39 -1.23
C SER A 51 0.99 -1.19 -1.87
N GLN A 52 0.06 -2.05 -1.51
CA GLN A 52 -1.35 -1.80 -1.78
C GLN A 52 -1.84 -0.74 -0.81
N ALA A 53 -2.31 0.39 -1.32
CA ALA A 53 -2.83 1.48 -0.51
C ALA A 53 -4.36 1.51 -0.55
N ILE A 54 -4.97 1.72 0.61
CA ILE A 54 -6.40 1.96 0.76
C ILE A 54 -6.57 3.33 1.40
N GLY A 55 -7.43 4.15 0.82
CA GLY A 55 -7.64 5.49 1.32
C GLY A 55 -9.00 6.05 0.92
N MET A 56 -9.25 7.27 1.39
CA MET A 56 -10.42 8.07 1.00
C MET A 56 -9.96 9.20 0.10
N ALA A 57 -10.70 9.46 -0.95
CA ALA A 57 -10.46 10.58 -1.85
C ALA A 57 -11.67 11.51 -1.87
N VAL A 58 -11.41 12.80 -1.98
CA VAL A 58 -12.41 13.84 -2.21
C VAL A 58 -12.09 14.61 -3.47
N ARG A 59 -13.08 15.25 -4.08
CA ARG A 59 -12.87 16.08 -5.26
C ARG A 59 -11.89 17.22 -4.95
N ASN A 60 -11.07 17.59 -5.94
CA ASN A 60 -10.11 18.69 -5.78
C ASN A 60 -10.77 20.04 -5.51
N ASP A 61 -11.98 20.25 -6.07
CA ASP A 61 -12.78 21.46 -5.91
C ASP A 61 -13.64 21.48 -4.63
N ALA A 62 -13.53 20.46 -3.77
CA ALA A 62 -14.19 20.50 -2.46
C ALA A 62 -13.65 21.68 -1.62
N PRO A 63 -14.51 22.36 -0.84
CA PRO A 63 -14.08 23.45 0.04
C PRO A 63 -12.97 23.02 1.02
N ASP A 64 -12.06 23.93 1.34
CA ASP A 64 -10.89 23.61 2.17
C ASP A 64 -11.26 23.25 3.61
N ASP A 65 -12.31 23.85 4.16
CA ASP A 65 -12.85 23.51 5.47
C ASP A 65 -13.42 22.08 5.51
N VAL A 66 -14.06 21.63 4.42
CA VAL A 66 -14.52 20.24 4.27
C VAL A 66 -13.34 19.28 4.20
N LYS A 67 -12.31 19.59 3.40
CA LYS A 67 -11.09 18.79 3.32
C LYS A 67 -10.39 18.67 4.69
N ALA A 68 -10.27 19.78 5.41
CA ALA A 68 -9.68 19.83 6.74
C ALA A 68 -10.48 18.96 7.73
N THR A 69 -11.80 19.15 7.78
CA THR A 69 -12.68 18.38 8.67
C THR A 69 -12.58 16.87 8.40
N LEU A 70 -12.59 16.45 7.12
CA LEU A 70 -12.45 15.04 6.76
C LEU A 70 -11.08 14.49 7.12
N SER A 71 -10.00 15.26 6.92
CA SER A 71 -8.65 14.83 7.28
C SER A 71 -8.50 14.65 8.80
N GLU A 72 -9.05 15.54 9.59
CA GLU A 72 -9.04 15.43 11.06
C GLU A 72 -9.87 14.24 11.53
N ALA A 73 -11.08 14.06 10.97
CA ALA A 73 -11.94 12.93 11.30
C ALA A 73 -11.27 11.60 10.94
N PHE A 74 -10.60 11.53 9.79
CA PHE A 74 -9.83 10.35 9.35
C PHE A 74 -8.69 10.04 10.33
N LYS A 75 -7.86 11.03 10.68
CA LYS A 75 -6.77 10.85 11.66
C LYS A 75 -7.28 10.38 13.01
N LYS A 76 -8.39 10.97 13.48
CA LYS A 76 -9.03 10.59 14.74
C LYS A 76 -9.58 9.17 14.71
N ALA A 77 -10.18 8.76 13.59
CA ALA A 77 -10.66 7.39 13.40
C ALA A 77 -9.50 6.38 13.43
N LEU A 78 -8.40 6.67 12.73
CA LEU A 78 -7.21 5.81 12.73
C LEU A 78 -6.55 5.69 14.10
N ALA A 79 -6.65 6.72 14.94
CA ALA A 79 -6.11 6.71 16.31
C ALA A 79 -7.01 5.99 17.33
N SER A 80 -8.21 5.55 16.93
CA SER A 80 -9.11 4.85 17.85
C SER A 80 -8.66 3.39 18.08
N ASP A 81 -8.82 2.90 19.30
CA ASP A 81 -8.46 1.54 19.69
C ASP A 81 -9.10 0.51 18.77
N ALA A 82 -10.38 0.70 18.42
CA ALA A 82 -11.12 -0.21 17.55
C ALA A 82 -10.48 -0.36 16.15
N VAL A 83 -9.98 0.74 15.57
CA VAL A 83 -9.32 0.70 14.24
C VAL A 83 -7.91 0.13 14.37
N GLN A 84 -7.18 0.47 15.44
CA GLN A 84 -5.86 -0.07 15.72
C GLN A 84 -5.91 -1.59 15.88
N GLU A 85 -6.78 -2.09 16.74
CA GLU A 85 -6.97 -3.53 16.95
C GLU A 85 -7.43 -4.25 15.68
N TRP A 86 -8.33 -3.63 14.92
CA TRP A 86 -8.79 -4.19 13.65
C TRP A 86 -7.64 -4.28 12.64
N ALA A 87 -6.83 -3.24 12.52
CA ALA A 87 -5.69 -3.20 11.60
C ALA A 87 -4.65 -4.27 11.96
N GLU A 88 -4.28 -4.36 13.25
CA GLU A 88 -3.35 -5.37 13.74
C GLU A 88 -3.87 -6.79 13.47
N LYS A 89 -5.13 -7.06 13.82
CA LYS A 89 -5.76 -8.37 13.60
C LYS A 89 -5.81 -8.78 12.13
N ASN A 90 -5.92 -7.81 11.23
CA ASN A 90 -6.05 -8.05 9.78
C ASN A 90 -4.76 -7.75 9.00
N TYR A 91 -3.64 -7.48 9.69
CA TYR A 91 -2.33 -7.22 9.06
C TYR A 91 -2.31 -6.01 8.14
N TYR A 92 -3.03 -4.95 8.51
CA TYR A 92 -2.96 -3.65 7.85
C TYR A 92 -2.00 -2.72 8.57
N VAL A 93 -1.23 -1.96 7.80
CA VAL A 93 -0.39 -0.87 8.31
C VAL A 93 -1.14 0.45 8.18
N LEU A 94 -1.37 1.12 9.30
CA LEU A 94 -2.04 2.42 9.32
C LEU A 94 -1.02 3.52 9.09
N SER A 95 -0.93 4.05 7.87
CA SER A 95 0.03 5.12 7.53
C SER A 95 -0.38 6.49 8.10
N GLY A 96 -1.68 6.75 8.22
CA GLY A 96 -2.21 8.02 8.70
C GLY A 96 -1.93 9.23 7.78
N LYS A 97 -1.36 9.01 6.60
CA LYS A 97 -1.01 10.06 5.66
C LYS A 97 -2.26 10.75 5.11
N THR A 98 -2.21 12.07 5.03
CA THR A 98 -3.30 12.90 4.50
C THR A 98 -2.74 14.03 3.66
N GLY A 99 -3.58 14.69 2.85
CA GLY A 99 -3.20 15.87 2.07
C GLY A 99 -2.02 15.59 1.13
N GLU A 100 -0.97 16.41 1.23
CA GLU A 100 0.18 16.35 0.31
C GLU A 100 1.01 15.07 0.46
N GLU A 101 1.20 14.56 1.69
CA GLU A 101 1.94 13.32 1.91
C GLU A 101 1.26 12.11 1.25
N ALA A 102 -0.07 12.02 1.38
CA ALA A 102 -0.84 10.98 0.70
C ALA A 102 -0.78 11.14 -0.82
N ARG A 103 -0.86 12.37 -1.32
CA ARG A 103 -0.79 12.68 -2.75
C ARG A 103 0.55 12.27 -3.35
N GLN A 104 1.66 12.55 -2.68
CA GLN A 104 3.00 12.17 -3.11
C GLN A 104 3.17 10.65 -3.16
N GLU A 105 2.67 9.92 -2.16
CA GLU A 105 2.73 8.48 -2.16
C GLU A 105 1.92 7.86 -3.31
N PHE A 106 0.70 8.34 -3.53
CA PHE A 106 -0.11 7.87 -4.65
C PHE A 106 0.51 8.22 -6.01
N ALA A 107 1.11 9.40 -6.16
CA ALA A 107 1.80 9.78 -7.40
C ALA A 107 3.02 8.88 -7.69
N MET A 108 3.76 8.50 -6.66
CA MET A 108 4.88 7.57 -6.79
C MET A 108 4.40 6.16 -7.20
N LEU A 109 3.34 5.65 -6.57
CA LEU A 109 2.74 4.37 -6.93
C LEU A 109 2.15 4.39 -8.35
N GLU A 110 1.50 5.48 -8.73
CA GLU A 110 0.97 5.69 -10.09
C GLU A 110 2.09 5.66 -11.13
N SER A 111 3.20 6.35 -10.87
CA SER A 111 4.38 6.34 -11.72
C SER A 111 4.93 4.91 -11.86
N LEU A 112 5.24 4.26 -10.75
CA LEU A 112 5.81 2.92 -10.73
C LEU A 112 4.93 1.90 -11.47
N PHE A 113 3.66 1.83 -11.12
CA PHE A 113 2.75 0.85 -11.73
C PHE A 113 2.39 1.20 -13.16
N GLY A 114 2.17 2.47 -13.48
CA GLY A 114 1.85 2.94 -14.82
C GLY A 114 2.96 2.58 -15.81
N TRP A 115 4.20 2.89 -15.48
CA TRP A 115 5.34 2.59 -16.34
C TRP A 115 5.66 1.09 -16.40
N THR A 116 5.57 0.36 -15.28
CA THR A 116 5.74 -1.09 -15.28
C THR A 116 4.71 -1.77 -16.19
N LEU A 117 3.44 -1.40 -16.09
CA LEU A 117 2.40 -1.95 -16.97
C LEU A 117 2.61 -1.58 -18.43
N HIS A 118 3.13 -0.38 -18.70
CA HIS A 118 3.48 0.05 -20.06
C HIS A 118 4.61 -0.81 -20.64
N GLU A 119 5.68 -1.00 -19.89
CA GLU A 119 6.82 -1.84 -20.30
C GLU A 119 6.44 -3.30 -20.53
N LEU A 120 5.48 -3.81 -19.77
CA LEU A 120 4.90 -5.15 -19.94
C LEU A 120 3.88 -5.24 -21.09
N GLY A 121 3.59 -4.14 -21.79
CA GLY A 121 2.59 -4.11 -22.86
C GLY A 121 1.15 -4.25 -22.39
N ALA A 122 0.88 -4.07 -21.09
CA ALA A 122 -0.45 -4.18 -20.49
C ALA A 122 -1.20 -2.83 -20.38
N ALA A 123 -0.48 -1.71 -20.48
CA ALA A 123 -1.11 -0.39 -20.46
C ALA A 123 -1.77 -0.09 -21.82
N LYS A 124 -3.01 0.40 -21.77
CA LYS A 124 -3.75 0.81 -22.99
C LYS A 124 -3.32 2.18 -23.51
N VAL A 125 -2.76 3.02 -22.65
CA VAL A 125 -2.32 4.38 -22.93
C VAL A 125 -0.91 4.54 -22.41
N ASP A 126 -0.06 5.23 -23.15
CA ASP A 126 1.30 5.57 -22.71
C ASP A 126 1.21 6.54 -21.51
N PRO A 127 1.84 6.22 -20.38
CA PRO A 127 1.82 7.08 -19.19
C PRO A 127 2.33 8.49 -19.44
N ALA A 128 3.26 8.67 -20.38
CA ALA A 128 3.75 10.00 -20.77
C ALA A 128 2.63 10.89 -21.34
N GLN A 129 1.66 10.32 -22.06
CA GLN A 129 0.51 11.06 -22.59
C GLN A 129 -0.44 11.55 -21.48
N LEU A 130 -0.39 10.92 -20.31
CA LEU A 130 -1.16 11.29 -19.13
C LEU A 130 -0.37 12.22 -18.19
N GLY A 131 0.84 12.61 -18.57
CA GLY A 131 1.72 13.45 -17.75
C GLY A 131 2.30 12.73 -16.54
N ILE A 132 2.29 11.39 -16.53
CA ILE A 132 2.85 10.58 -15.44
C ILE A 132 4.37 10.51 -15.65
N PRO A 133 5.18 11.06 -14.72
CA PRO A 133 6.63 11.01 -14.85
C PRO A 133 7.14 9.56 -14.76
N LYS A 134 8.29 9.29 -15.36
CA LYS A 134 8.96 8.00 -15.18
C LYS A 134 9.56 7.93 -13.77
N PRO A 135 9.47 6.77 -13.07
CA PRO A 135 10.04 6.60 -11.74
C PRO A 135 11.57 6.68 -11.75
#